data_18f327e3f46d30b021ab75632fec7457
#
_entry.id   18f327e3f46d30b021ab75632fec7457
#
_cell.length_a   1.000
_cell.length_b   1.000
_cell.length_c   1.000
_cell.angle_alpha   90.00
_cell.angle_beta   90.00
_cell.angle_gamma   90.00
#
_symmetry.space_group_name_H-M   'P 1'
#
loop_
_entity.id
_entity.type
_entity.pdbx_description
1 polymer ?
#
loop_
_entity_poly.entity_id
_entity_poly.type
_entity_poly.pdbx_seq_one_letter_code
_entity_poly.pdbx_strand_id
1 'polypeptide(L)'
;MTTQPKTTEAENPYLTREDALAILNTPDDQLDELIARAEKLRRKYKGDNVGIHILTNARSGNCSQDCAYCAQSCRSDADIDTYKWVDDDKLYNDNDFVNEHHLSRHCIGLS
;
A
#
# COMPACT_ATOMS: atom_id res chain seq x y z
N MET A 1 -26.18 20.15 13.71
CA MET A 1 -25.40 19.82 14.92
C MET A 1 -24.58 18.59 14.60
N THR A 2 -23.35 18.80 14.15
CA THR A 2 -22.44 17.74 13.70
C THR A 2 -21.67 17.28 14.92
N THR A 3 -21.96 16.08 15.40
CA THR A 3 -21.26 15.47 16.53
C THR A 3 -19.88 15.00 16.03
N GLN A 4 -18.82 15.75 16.34
CA GLN A 4 -17.46 15.28 16.13
C GLN A 4 -17.21 14.05 17.01
N PRO A 5 -16.57 12.99 16.51
CA PRO A 5 -16.18 11.84 17.33
C PRO A 5 -15.18 12.29 18.40
N LYS A 6 -15.57 12.18 19.66
CA LYS A 6 -14.68 12.39 20.80
C LYS A 6 -13.82 11.13 20.96
N THR A 7 -12.76 11.01 20.22
CA THR A 7 -11.70 10.04 20.55
C THR A 7 -10.85 10.64 21.67
N THR A 8 -11.09 10.22 22.89
CA THR A 8 -10.11 10.35 23.96
C THR A 8 -8.94 9.44 23.64
N GLU A 9 -7.77 10.02 23.36
CA GLU A 9 -6.52 9.36 22.91
C GLU A 9 -5.99 8.25 23.84
N ALA A 10 -6.68 7.90 24.91
CA ALA A 10 -6.17 7.02 25.97
C ALA A 10 -6.77 5.61 26.01
N GLU A 11 -7.90 5.32 25.35
CA GLU A 11 -8.61 4.07 25.59
C GLU A 11 -8.72 3.09 24.42
N ASN A 12 -8.51 3.52 23.18
CA ASN A 12 -8.46 2.60 22.03
C ASN A 12 -7.51 3.13 20.95
N PRO A 13 -6.34 2.53 20.75
CA PRO A 13 -5.41 2.94 19.68
C PRO A 13 -5.90 2.54 18.28
N TYR A 14 -7.00 1.82 18.17
CA TYR A 14 -7.56 1.33 16.92
C TYR A 14 -8.81 2.13 16.55
N LEU A 15 -9.00 2.36 15.25
CA LEU A 15 -10.24 2.94 14.73
C LEU A 15 -11.41 1.99 14.97
N THR A 16 -12.51 2.56 15.44
CA THR A 16 -13.78 1.83 15.49
C THR A 16 -14.39 1.74 14.07
N ARG A 17 -15.41 0.90 13.92
CA ARG A 17 -16.16 0.84 12.66
C ARG A 17 -16.82 2.18 12.34
N GLU A 18 -17.32 2.86 13.33
CA GLU A 18 -17.97 4.17 13.24
C GLU A 18 -16.96 5.24 12.79
N ASP A 19 -15.75 5.23 13.34
CA ASP A 19 -14.65 6.13 12.92
C ASP A 19 -14.26 5.87 11.45
N ALA A 20 -14.14 4.62 11.04
CA ALA A 20 -13.82 4.25 9.66
C ALA A 20 -14.91 4.73 8.69
N LEU A 21 -16.19 4.57 9.05
CA LEU A 21 -17.29 5.07 8.24
C LEU A 21 -17.32 6.61 8.18
N ALA A 22 -17.01 7.30 9.27
CA ALA A 22 -16.91 8.75 9.29
C ALA A 22 -15.79 9.24 8.37
N ILE A 23 -14.63 8.58 8.36
CA ILE A 23 -13.51 8.87 7.46
C ILE A 23 -13.93 8.68 6.00
N LEU A 24 -14.55 7.54 5.67
CA LEU A 24 -14.98 7.25 4.29
C LEU A 24 -16.05 8.21 3.76
N ASN A 25 -16.85 8.79 4.64
CA ASN A 25 -17.88 9.75 4.29
C ASN A 25 -17.45 11.21 4.50
N THR A 26 -16.16 11.47 4.67
CA THR A 26 -15.64 12.84 4.81
C THR A 26 -15.90 13.62 3.53
N PRO A 27 -16.59 14.78 3.58
CA PRO A 27 -16.79 15.62 2.42
C PRO A 27 -15.47 16.16 1.86
N ASP A 28 -15.43 16.44 0.58
CA ASP A 28 -14.23 16.90 -0.13
C ASP A 28 -13.64 18.19 0.47
N ASP A 29 -14.48 19.10 0.94
CA ASP A 29 -14.09 20.35 1.59
C ASP A 29 -13.47 20.17 2.99
N GLN A 30 -13.53 18.96 3.56
CA GLN A 30 -12.95 18.59 4.86
C GLN A 30 -11.76 17.62 4.73
N LEU A 31 -11.39 17.22 3.52
CA LEU A 31 -10.28 16.25 3.29
C LEU A 31 -8.94 16.80 3.79
N ASP A 32 -8.66 18.08 3.62
CA ASP A 32 -7.41 18.68 4.10
C ASP A 32 -7.25 18.57 5.61
N GLU A 33 -8.33 18.74 6.36
CA GLU A 33 -8.31 18.57 7.82
C GLU A 33 -8.07 17.10 8.20
N LEU A 34 -8.69 16.16 7.50
CA LEU A 34 -8.47 14.73 7.71
C LEU A 34 -7.01 14.34 7.41
N ILE A 35 -6.44 14.83 6.31
CA ILE A 35 -5.04 14.60 5.93
C ILE A 35 -4.09 15.17 6.99
N ALA A 36 -4.34 16.40 7.47
CA ALA A 36 -3.52 17.01 8.51
C ALA A 36 -3.56 16.21 9.82
N ARG A 37 -4.69 15.63 10.18
CA ARG A 37 -4.81 14.71 11.34
C ARG A 37 -4.00 13.44 11.14
N ALA A 38 -4.10 12.82 9.97
CA ALA A 38 -3.32 11.63 9.63
C ALA A 38 -1.82 11.91 9.64
N GLU A 39 -1.39 13.06 9.12
CA GLU A 39 0.01 13.49 9.14
C GLU A 39 0.53 13.69 10.57
N LYS A 40 -0.25 14.32 11.44
CA LYS A 40 0.10 14.49 12.86
C LYS A 40 0.32 13.14 13.54
N LEU A 41 -0.53 12.15 13.29
CA LEU A 41 -0.37 10.79 13.81
C LEU A 41 0.86 10.10 13.24
N ARG A 42 1.09 10.22 11.93
CA ARG A 42 2.27 9.67 11.27
C ARG A 42 3.54 10.23 11.91
N ARG A 43 3.65 11.54 12.04
CA ARG A 43 4.81 12.20 12.66
C ARG A 43 5.03 11.76 14.10
N LYS A 44 3.95 11.62 14.89
CA LYS A 44 4.02 11.17 16.28
C LYS A 44 4.58 9.76 16.43
N TYR A 45 4.19 8.81 15.54
CA TYR A 45 4.51 7.39 15.70
C TYR A 45 5.61 6.88 14.75
N LYS A 46 5.83 7.55 13.64
CA LYS A 46 6.79 7.13 12.59
C LYS A 46 7.86 8.18 12.29
N GLY A 47 7.72 9.40 12.79
CA GLY A 47 8.62 10.52 12.48
C GLY A 47 8.54 10.90 11.00
N ASP A 48 9.63 11.44 10.47
CA ASP A 48 9.75 11.87 9.07
C ASP A 48 10.46 10.83 8.18
N ASN A 49 10.69 9.62 8.70
CA ASN A 49 11.29 8.54 7.93
C ASN A 49 10.34 8.02 6.85
N VAL A 50 10.88 7.84 5.64
CA VAL A 50 10.19 7.23 4.50
C VAL A 50 10.82 5.88 4.23
N GLY A 51 10.01 4.82 4.31
CA GLY A 51 10.44 3.49 3.88
C GLY A 51 10.19 3.32 2.37
N ILE A 52 11.25 3.05 1.62
CA ILE A 52 11.13 2.74 0.19
C ILE A 52 11.22 1.23 0.02
N HIS A 53 10.25 0.68 -0.70
CA HIS A 53 10.22 -0.73 -1.04
C HIS A 53 10.29 -0.88 -2.56
N ILE A 54 11.03 -1.88 -3.01
CA ILE A 54 11.06 -2.31 -4.41
C ILE A 54 10.28 -3.61 -4.52
N LEU A 55 9.52 -3.73 -5.59
CA LEU A 55 8.83 -4.96 -5.96
C LEU A 55 9.38 -5.47 -7.29
N THR A 56 9.90 -6.69 -7.29
CA THR A 56 10.15 -7.44 -8.51
C THR A 56 8.97 -8.34 -8.80
N ASN A 57 8.31 -8.14 -9.93
CA ASN A 57 7.29 -9.05 -10.43
C ASN A 57 7.99 -10.24 -11.08
N ALA A 58 8.20 -11.31 -10.32
CA ALA A 58 9.02 -12.44 -10.78
C ALA A 58 8.31 -13.34 -11.80
N ARG A 59 6.98 -13.27 -11.89
CA ARG A 59 6.16 -13.94 -12.88
C ARG A 59 5.00 -13.04 -13.25
N SER A 60 4.66 -12.94 -14.55
CA SER A 60 3.58 -12.08 -15.02
C SER A 60 2.59 -12.79 -15.91
N GLY A 61 1.31 -12.51 -15.67
CA GLY A 61 0.19 -13.03 -16.44
C GLY A 61 -0.15 -14.48 -16.15
N ASN A 62 -1.22 -14.94 -16.76
CA ASN A 62 -1.73 -16.31 -16.67
C ASN A 62 -1.97 -16.83 -15.24
N CYS A 63 -2.28 -15.91 -14.30
CA CYS A 63 -2.66 -16.30 -12.95
C CYS A 63 -4.00 -17.01 -12.96
N SER A 64 -4.07 -18.17 -12.28
CA SER A 64 -5.32 -18.97 -12.21
C SER A 64 -6.40 -18.34 -11.32
N GLN A 65 -6.02 -17.31 -10.52
CA GLN A 65 -6.94 -16.60 -9.65
C GLN A 65 -7.69 -15.51 -10.41
N ASP A 66 -8.95 -15.28 -10.03
CA ASP A 66 -9.84 -14.31 -10.65
C ASP A 66 -10.09 -13.11 -9.73
N CYS A 67 -9.01 -12.41 -9.36
CA CYS A 67 -9.12 -11.18 -8.57
C CYS A 67 -9.60 -10.05 -9.47
N ALA A 68 -10.75 -9.47 -9.18
CA ALA A 68 -11.45 -8.51 -10.03
C ALA A 68 -10.65 -7.25 -10.43
N TYR A 69 -9.62 -6.90 -9.67
CA TYR A 69 -8.75 -5.74 -9.95
C TYR A 69 -7.42 -6.11 -10.61
N CYS A 70 -7.13 -7.40 -10.79
CA CYS A 70 -5.79 -7.84 -11.15
C CYS A 70 -5.66 -8.10 -12.65
N ALA A 71 -4.82 -7.30 -13.32
CA ALA A 71 -4.50 -7.45 -14.72
C ALA A 71 -3.78 -8.78 -15.07
N GLN A 72 -3.19 -9.45 -14.07
CA GLN A 72 -2.43 -10.69 -14.28
C GLN A 72 -3.33 -11.95 -14.32
N SER A 73 -4.62 -11.83 -14.01
CA SER A 73 -5.58 -12.94 -14.14
C SER A 73 -5.62 -13.45 -15.58
N CYS A 74 -5.68 -14.78 -15.75
CA CYS A 74 -5.89 -15.39 -17.08
C CYS A 74 -7.25 -15.05 -17.70
N ARG A 75 -8.13 -14.38 -16.95
CA ARG A 75 -9.46 -13.91 -17.39
C ARG A 75 -9.48 -12.39 -17.65
N SER A 76 -8.36 -11.71 -17.43
CA SER A 76 -8.24 -10.27 -17.70
C SER A 76 -7.95 -10.05 -19.18
N ASP A 77 -8.63 -9.07 -19.78
CA ASP A 77 -8.36 -8.59 -21.14
C ASP A 77 -7.30 -7.47 -21.18
N ALA A 78 -6.62 -7.20 -20.06
CA ALA A 78 -5.59 -6.17 -19.98
C ALA A 78 -4.36 -6.57 -20.82
N ASP A 79 -3.87 -5.61 -21.61
CA ASP A 79 -2.63 -5.75 -22.37
C ASP A 79 -1.43 -5.57 -21.43
N ILE A 80 -0.83 -6.70 -21.03
CA ILE A 80 0.32 -6.74 -20.15
C ILE A 80 1.40 -7.67 -20.70
N ASP A 81 2.65 -7.37 -20.41
CA ASP A 81 3.75 -8.30 -20.69
C ASP A 81 3.59 -9.58 -19.86
N THR A 82 3.63 -10.73 -20.53
CA THR A 82 3.51 -12.04 -19.88
C THR A 82 4.81 -12.81 -19.96
N TYR A 83 5.25 -13.36 -18.84
CA TYR A 83 6.44 -14.20 -18.73
C TYR A 83 6.32 -15.21 -17.60
N LYS A 84 6.98 -16.36 -17.74
CA LYS A 84 6.91 -17.43 -16.71
C LYS A 84 7.74 -17.09 -15.48
N TRP A 85 8.97 -16.62 -15.69
CA TRP A 85 9.92 -16.22 -14.65
C TRP A 85 10.85 -15.17 -15.20
N VAL A 86 11.27 -14.24 -14.34
CA VAL A 86 12.44 -13.39 -14.63
C VAL A 86 13.71 -14.21 -14.45
N ASP A 87 14.81 -13.75 -15.06
CA ASP A 87 16.13 -14.37 -14.87
C ASP A 87 16.60 -14.14 -13.42
N ASP A 88 17.37 -15.11 -12.90
CA ASP A 88 17.96 -15.03 -11.56
C ASP A 88 18.81 -13.77 -11.39
N ASP A 89 19.56 -13.38 -12.42
CA ASP A 89 20.37 -12.17 -12.44
C ASP A 89 19.53 -10.91 -12.14
N LYS A 90 18.30 -10.85 -12.64
CA LYS A 90 17.41 -9.72 -12.32
C LYS A 90 17.07 -9.67 -10.85
N LEU A 91 16.78 -10.82 -10.22
CA LEU A 91 16.45 -10.89 -8.78
C LEU A 91 17.64 -10.46 -7.92
N TYR A 92 18.84 -10.92 -8.29
CA TYR A 92 20.07 -10.55 -7.59
C TYR A 92 20.39 -9.06 -7.77
N ASN A 93 20.32 -8.54 -9.00
CA ASN A 93 20.56 -7.14 -9.27
C ASN A 93 19.58 -6.22 -8.54
N ASP A 94 18.29 -6.58 -8.50
CA ASP A 94 17.28 -5.81 -7.76
C ASP A 94 17.56 -5.84 -6.25
N ASN A 95 18.03 -6.98 -5.73
CA ASN A 95 18.42 -7.11 -4.32
C ASN A 95 19.68 -6.29 -4.01
N ASP A 96 20.67 -6.33 -4.87
CA ASP A 96 21.91 -5.55 -4.72
C ASP A 96 21.61 -4.06 -4.77
N PHE A 97 20.72 -3.62 -5.65
CA PHE A 97 20.24 -2.24 -5.69
C PHE A 97 19.60 -1.83 -4.37
N VAL A 98 18.76 -2.68 -3.77
CA VAL A 98 18.14 -2.42 -2.46
C VAL A 98 19.20 -2.24 -1.37
N ASN A 99 20.23 -3.09 -1.36
CA ASN A 99 21.32 -3.03 -0.39
C ASN A 99 22.21 -1.79 -0.58
N GLU A 100 22.59 -1.51 -1.82
CA GLU A 100 23.43 -0.36 -2.18
C GLU A 100 22.78 0.98 -1.79
N HIS A 101 21.47 1.10 -2.03
CA HIS A 101 20.70 2.31 -1.73
C HIS A 101 20.06 2.31 -0.34
N HIS A 102 20.36 1.32 0.49
CA HIS A 102 19.82 1.19 1.87
C HIS A 102 18.30 1.26 1.93
N LEU A 103 17.61 0.64 0.96
CA LEU A 103 16.16 0.63 0.90
C LEU A 103 15.59 -0.30 1.97
N SER A 104 14.34 -0.05 2.36
CA SER A 104 13.73 -0.73 3.50
C SER A 104 13.36 -2.19 3.22
N ARG A 105 13.08 -2.53 1.96
CA ARG A 105 12.60 -3.88 1.60
C ARG A 105 12.70 -4.16 0.11
N HIS A 106 13.06 -5.40 -0.22
CA HIS A 106 12.80 -6.01 -1.51
C HIS A 106 11.64 -7.01 -1.38
N CYS A 107 10.61 -6.84 -2.19
CA CYS A 107 9.47 -7.75 -2.28
C CYS A 107 9.54 -8.49 -3.61
N ILE A 108 9.21 -9.78 -3.60
CA ILE A 108 9.10 -10.59 -4.81
C ILE A 108 7.64 -11.00 -4.95
N GLY A 109 7.00 -10.56 -6.04
CA GLY A 109 5.62 -10.87 -6.37
C GLY A 109 5.55 -11.97 -7.42
N LEU A 110 4.47 -12.76 -7.36
CA LEU A 110 4.18 -13.83 -8.30
C LEU A 110 2.71 -13.74 -8.72
N SER A 111 2.44 -13.97 -10.00
CA SER A 111 1.08 -14.18 -10.51
C SER A 111 0.65 -15.64 -10.43
#